data_49d7a6e7e7e4ec6f80fd8ee3dbfeae57
#
_entry.id   49d7a6e7e7e4ec6f80fd8ee3dbfeae57
#
_cell.length_a   1.000
_cell.length_b   1.000
_cell.length_c   1.000
_cell.angle_alpha   90.00
_cell.angle_beta   90.00
_cell.angle_gamma   90.00
#
_symmetry.space_group_name_H-M   'P 1'
#
loop_
_entity.id
_entity.type
_entity.pdbx_description
1 polymer ?
#
loop_
_entity_poly.entity_id
_entity_poly.type
_entity_poly.pdbx_seq_one_letter_code
_entity_poly.pdbx_strand_id
1 'polypeptide(L)'
;MSNTQTKNVPELRFPGFEGEWEEKKLGNLTTKIGSGKTPKGGSENYTNKGIPFLRSQNIRNGKLNLNDLVYISKDIDDEMKNSRTYYGDVLLNITGASIGRTAINSIVETHANLNQHVCIIRLKKEYYYNFFGQYLLSRKGKRKIFLAQSGGSREGLNFKEIANLKIFTPTIFEEQQKIGQFFSKLDQQIELEEQKLELLQQQKKCYIQKIFSQELRFKDEEGNYYKGWNKKQLKDVLEFSNKRTINENEYPVLTSSRQGLILQSDYYKDRKTFA
;
A
#
# COMPACT_ATOMS: atom_id res chain seq x y z
N MET A 1 -30.27 -33.00 11.00
CA MET A 1 -29.01 -32.24 11.02
C MET A 1 -28.53 -32.15 9.58
N SER A 2 -28.76 -31.03 8.92
CA SER A 2 -28.35 -30.82 7.53
C SER A 2 -26.85 -30.64 7.46
N ASN A 3 -26.16 -31.60 6.85
CA ASN A 3 -24.74 -31.57 6.56
C ASN A 3 -24.53 -30.53 5.43
N THR A 4 -24.42 -29.25 5.79
CA THR A 4 -24.05 -28.20 4.84
C THR A 4 -22.55 -28.36 4.55
N GLN A 5 -22.21 -29.21 3.59
CA GLN A 5 -20.88 -29.18 2.98
C GLN A 5 -20.64 -27.75 2.52
N THR A 6 -19.73 -27.07 3.17
CA THR A 6 -19.22 -25.76 2.72
C THR A 6 -18.58 -25.97 1.35
N LYS A 7 -19.31 -25.62 0.29
CA LYS A 7 -18.76 -25.64 -1.06
C LYS A 7 -17.56 -24.69 -1.11
N ASN A 8 -16.43 -25.17 -1.59
CA ASN A 8 -15.22 -24.38 -1.80
C ASN A 8 -15.35 -23.45 -3.03
N VAL A 9 -16.45 -22.71 -3.07
CA VAL A 9 -16.79 -21.79 -4.16
C VAL A 9 -17.01 -20.42 -3.54
N PRO A 10 -16.43 -19.33 -4.11
CA PRO A 10 -16.70 -17.99 -3.62
C PRO A 10 -18.18 -17.62 -3.84
N GLU A 11 -18.74 -16.82 -2.93
CA GLU A 11 -20.11 -16.29 -3.06
C GLU A 11 -20.25 -15.41 -4.31
N LEU A 12 -19.22 -14.63 -4.61
CA LEU A 12 -19.14 -13.79 -5.81
C LEU A 12 -18.16 -14.40 -6.79
N ARG A 13 -18.63 -14.70 -8.00
CA ARG A 13 -17.84 -15.34 -9.06
C ARG A 13 -18.14 -14.69 -10.42
N PHE A 14 -17.15 -14.62 -11.28
CA PHE A 14 -17.39 -14.19 -12.66
C PHE A 14 -18.26 -15.20 -13.41
N PRO A 15 -19.18 -14.75 -14.26
CA PRO A 15 -19.97 -15.63 -15.09
C PRO A 15 -19.12 -16.54 -15.99
N GLY A 16 -19.59 -17.77 -16.23
CA GLY A 16 -18.93 -18.73 -17.11
C GLY A 16 -17.89 -19.62 -16.42
N PHE A 17 -17.64 -19.45 -15.13
CA PHE A 17 -16.77 -20.35 -14.36
C PHE A 17 -17.59 -21.20 -13.40
N GLU A 18 -17.30 -22.51 -13.39
CA GLU A 18 -17.98 -23.50 -12.58
C GLU A 18 -16.97 -24.38 -11.84
N GLY A 19 -17.47 -25.27 -10.96
CA GLY A 19 -16.64 -26.18 -10.17
C GLY A 19 -16.09 -25.56 -8.89
N GLU A 20 -15.50 -26.38 -8.06
CA GLU A 20 -14.94 -25.97 -6.77
C GLU A 20 -13.49 -25.52 -6.92
N TRP A 21 -13.09 -24.59 -6.05
CA TRP A 21 -11.69 -24.24 -5.90
C TRP A 21 -10.97 -25.28 -5.04
N GLU A 22 -9.71 -25.54 -5.35
CA GLU A 22 -8.89 -26.50 -4.63
C GLU A 22 -8.00 -25.84 -3.59
N GLU A 23 -7.87 -26.47 -2.42
CA GLU A 23 -6.89 -26.07 -1.43
C GLU A 23 -5.52 -26.67 -1.77
N LYS A 24 -4.53 -25.83 -2.05
CA LYS A 24 -3.16 -26.25 -2.36
C LYS A 24 -2.16 -25.56 -1.46
N LYS A 25 -1.05 -26.24 -1.13
CA LYS A 25 0.09 -25.60 -0.47
C LYS A 25 0.81 -24.70 -1.46
N LEU A 26 1.18 -23.49 -1.06
CA LEU A 26 1.87 -22.52 -1.93
C LEU A 26 3.15 -23.11 -2.52
N GLY A 27 3.91 -23.88 -1.77
CA GLY A 27 5.11 -24.56 -2.26
C GLY A 27 4.87 -25.48 -3.47
N ASN A 28 3.69 -26.11 -3.56
CA ASN A 28 3.33 -26.96 -4.70
C ASN A 28 3.05 -26.16 -5.98
N LEU A 29 2.74 -24.85 -5.82
CA LEU A 29 2.39 -23.95 -6.92
C LEU A 29 3.57 -23.16 -7.44
N THR A 30 4.74 -23.28 -6.79
CA THR A 30 5.90 -22.43 -7.04
C THR A 30 7.06 -23.21 -7.62
N THR A 31 7.89 -22.52 -8.40
CA THR A 31 9.22 -22.99 -8.85
C THR A 31 10.33 -22.47 -7.94
N LYS A 32 10.05 -21.41 -7.16
CA LYS A 32 11.01 -20.81 -6.24
C LYS A 32 10.33 -20.18 -5.05
N ILE A 33 10.81 -20.49 -3.85
CA ILE A 33 10.62 -19.74 -2.62
C ILE A 33 11.99 -19.53 -2.00
N GLY A 34 12.43 -18.29 -1.89
CA GLY A 34 13.76 -17.95 -1.35
C GLY A 34 13.93 -16.45 -1.20
N SER A 35 14.86 -16.02 -0.38
CA SER A 35 15.15 -14.60 -0.21
C SER A 35 16.28 -14.10 -1.09
N GLY A 36 16.43 -12.78 -1.11
CA GLY A 36 17.62 -12.14 -1.61
C GLY A 36 18.82 -12.27 -0.66
N LYS A 37 19.84 -11.52 -0.97
CA LYS A 37 21.10 -11.44 -0.22
C LYS A 37 21.57 -9.99 -0.21
N THR A 38 22.19 -9.53 0.87
CA THR A 38 22.85 -8.22 0.89
C THR A 38 24.25 -8.36 0.29
N PRO A 39 24.69 -7.44 -0.57
CA PRO A 39 26.05 -7.40 -1.06
C PRO A 39 27.06 -7.33 0.10
N LYS A 40 28.24 -7.91 -0.06
CA LYS A 40 29.33 -7.71 0.91
C LYS A 40 29.66 -6.20 0.95
N GLY A 41 29.80 -5.62 2.16
CA GLY A 41 29.97 -4.17 2.32
C GLY A 41 28.65 -3.38 2.38
N GLY A 42 27.49 -4.02 2.19
CA GLY A 42 26.20 -3.40 2.38
C GLY A 42 25.92 -2.19 1.48
N SER A 43 25.51 -1.07 2.06
CA SER A 43 25.11 0.13 1.31
C SER A 43 26.25 0.85 0.59
N GLU A 44 27.49 0.58 0.90
CA GLU A 44 28.67 1.14 0.19
C GLU A 44 28.71 0.72 -1.29
N ASN A 45 28.08 -0.39 -1.61
CA ASN A 45 27.99 -0.93 -2.98
C ASN A 45 26.74 -0.44 -3.75
N TYR A 46 25.94 0.43 -3.17
CA TYR A 46 24.77 0.94 -3.85
C TYR A 46 25.16 2.11 -4.76
N THR A 47 24.61 2.08 -5.96
CA THR A 47 24.83 3.06 -7.00
C THR A 47 23.49 3.66 -7.45
N ASN A 48 23.56 4.72 -8.27
CA ASN A 48 22.37 5.35 -8.85
C ASN A 48 21.99 4.80 -10.23
N LYS A 49 22.78 3.82 -10.77
CA LYS A 49 22.53 3.14 -12.05
C LYS A 49 23.07 1.72 -12.01
N GLY A 50 22.52 0.82 -12.82
CA GLY A 50 22.94 -0.58 -12.91
C GLY A 50 21.77 -1.53 -12.81
N ILE A 51 21.93 -2.64 -12.08
CA ILE A 51 20.85 -3.59 -11.82
C ILE A 51 20.02 -3.11 -10.63
N PRO A 52 18.69 -2.97 -10.78
CA PRO A 52 17.82 -2.58 -9.68
C PRO A 52 17.99 -3.49 -8.47
N PHE A 53 18.10 -2.90 -7.27
CA PHE A 53 18.23 -3.63 -6.02
C PHE A 53 17.08 -3.27 -5.09
N LEU A 54 16.13 -4.20 -4.95
CA LEU A 54 14.92 -4.03 -4.16
C LEU A 54 15.17 -4.41 -2.70
N ARG A 55 14.77 -3.54 -1.80
CA ARG A 55 14.83 -3.72 -0.34
C ARG A 55 13.41 -3.77 0.22
N SER A 56 13.26 -4.21 1.48
CA SER A 56 11.96 -4.29 2.14
C SER A 56 11.15 -2.97 2.09
N GLN A 57 11.83 -1.82 2.09
CA GLN A 57 11.18 -0.51 1.96
C GLN A 57 10.57 -0.24 0.58
N ASN A 58 11.04 -0.94 -0.45
CA ASN A 58 10.49 -0.85 -1.80
C ASN A 58 9.20 -1.68 -1.95
N ILE A 59 8.94 -2.64 -1.03
CA ILE A 59 7.74 -3.46 -1.06
C ILE A 59 6.63 -2.74 -0.29
N ARG A 60 5.59 -2.33 -0.98
CA ARG A 60 4.37 -1.78 -0.42
C ARG A 60 3.22 -2.76 -0.60
N ASN A 61 2.11 -2.55 0.10
CA ASN A 61 0.95 -3.41 -0.08
C ASN A 61 0.34 -3.20 -1.47
N GLY A 62 0.59 -4.15 -2.38
CA GLY A 62 0.09 -4.19 -3.74
C GLY A 62 1.03 -3.63 -4.81
N LYS A 63 2.01 -2.79 -4.47
CA LYS A 63 2.88 -2.15 -5.47
C LYS A 63 4.33 -2.01 -5.02
N LEU A 64 5.24 -1.88 -5.98
CA LEU A 64 6.63 -1.47 -5.72
C LEU A 64 6.70 0.05 -5.57
N ASN A 65 7.44 0.53 -4.58
CA ASN A 65 7.87 1.92 -4.49
C ASN A 65 9.28 2.04 -5.08
N LEU A 66 9.40 2.66 -6.23
CA LEU A 66 10.66 2.82 -6.95
C LEU A 66 11.31 4.19 -6.74
N ASN A 67 10.71 5.08 -5.94
CA ASN A 67 11.24 6.43 -5.72
C ASN A 67 12.64 6.43 -5.07
N ASP A 68 12.87 5.49 -4.12
CA ASP A 68 14.15 5.32 -3.43
C ASP A 68 14.91 4.07 -3.93
N LEU A 69 14.78 3.77 -5.20
CA LEU A 69 15.45 2.63 -5.80
C LEU A 69 16.96 2.85 -5.82
N VAL A 70 17.70 1.85 -5.37
CA VAL A 70 19.14 1.79 -5.50
C VAL A 70 19.51 0.67 -6.49
N TYR A 71 20.73 0.70 -6.96
CA TYR A 71 21.23 -0.23 -7.95
C TYR A 71 22.51 -0.89 -7.46
N ILE A 72 22.87 -2.00 -8.06
CA ILE A 72 24.15 -2.69 -7.84
C ILE A 72 24.86 -2.86 -9.18
N SER A 73 26.18 -3.04 -9.13
CA SER A 73 26.99 -3.35 -10.32
C SER A 73 26.65 -4.73 -10.88
N LYS A 74 27.01 -4.96 -12.14
CA LYS A 74 26.84 -6.25 -12.80
C LYS A 74 27.64 -7.35 -12.09
N ASP A 75 28.84 -7.05 -11.61
CA ASP A 75 29.69 -8.02 -10.92
C ASP A 75 29.03 -8.50 -9.62
N ILE A 76 28.49 -7.58 -8.84
CA ILE A 76 27.72 -7.93 -7.62
C ILE A 76 26.47 -8.74 -7.96
N ASP A 77 25.73 -8.36 -9.01
CA ASP A 77 24.58 -9.12 -9.47
C ASP A 77 24.96 -10.53 -9.90
N ASP A 78 26.10 -10.70 -10.57
CA ASP A 78 26.60 -12.01 -10.99
C ASP A 78 27.00 -12.90 -9.79
N GLU A 79 27.49 -12.33 -8.70
CA GLU A 79 27.70 -13.04 -7.44
C GLU A 79 26.37 -13.40 -6.73
N MET A 80 25.30 -12.69 -7.07
CA MET A 80 24.00 -12.80 -6.42
C MET A 80 22.91 -13.39 -7.33
N LYS A 81 23.27 -14.22 -8.32
CA LYS A 81 22.32 -14.81 -9.30
C LYS A 81 21.10 -15.47 -8.67
N ASN A 82 21.29 -16.12 -7.52
CA ASN A 82 20.19 -16.77 -6.81
C ASN A 82 19.19 -15.81 -6.17
N SER A 83 19.54 -14.53 -6.08
CA SER A 83 18.67 -13.47 -5.53
C SER A 83 17.93 -12.70 -6.63
N ARG A 84 18.10 -13.06 -7.89
CA ARG A 84 17.44 -12.42 -9.02
C ARG A 84 15.94 -12.67 -9.00
N THR A 85 15.19 -11.59 -9.16
CA THR A 85 13.74 -11.57 -9.31
C THR A 85 13.39 -11.03 -10.69
N TYR A 86 12.30 -11.54 -11.24
CA TYR A 86 11.85 -11.23 -12.59
C TYR A 86 10.42 -10.70 -12.55
N TYR A 87 9.98 -10.08 -13.62
CA TYR A 87 8.59 -9.67 -13.79
C TYR A 87 7.62 -10.80 -13.43
N GLY A 88 6.60 -10.50 -12.66
CA GLY A 88 5.60 -11.46 -12.21
C GLY A 88 5.96 -12.25 -10.95
N ASP A 89 7.19 -12.16 -10.43
CA ASP A 89 7.49 -12.74 -9.12
C ASP A 89 6.69 -12.01 -8.03
N VAL A 90 6.08 -12.76 -7.13
CA VAL A 90 5.43 -12.20 -5.94
C VAL A 90 6.49 -12.02 -4.86
N LEU A 91 6.62 -10.81 -4.37
CA LEU A 91 7.61 -10.39 -3.38
C LEU A 91 6.93 -10.21 -2.03
N LEU A 92 7.49 -10.83 -0.99
CA LEU A 92 6.93 -10.81 0.36
C LEU A 92 8.01 -10.40 1.37
N ASN A 93 7.76 -9.36 2.16
CA ASN A 93 8.61 -9.03 3.28
C ASN A 93 8.47 -10.07 4.40
N ILE A 94 9.62 -10.61 4.85
CA ILE A 94 9.67 -11.74 5.76
C ILE A 94 10.28 -11.44 7.14
N THR A 95 10.74 -10.20 7.37
CA THR A 95 11.36 -9.79 8.65
C THR A 95 10.95 -8.38 9.07
N GLY A 96 11.01 -8.11 10.38
CA GLY A 96 10.82 -6.78 10.97
C GLY A 96 9.39 -6.24 10.85
N ALA A 97 9.21 -4.96 11.15
CA ALA A 97 7.90 -4.28 11.18
C ALA A 97 7.15 -4.26 9.83
N SER A 98 7.79 -4.68 8.75
CA SER A 98 7.20 -4.75 7.41
C SER A 98 6.77 -6.15 6.98
N ILE A 99 6.84 -7.14 7.88
CA ILE A 99 6.40 -8.52 7.60
C ILE A 99 5.00 -8.52 6.99
N GLY A 100 4.82 -9.34 5.96
CA GLY A 100 3.52 -9.50 5.28
C GLY A 100 3.24 -8.45 4.20
N ARG A 101 4.05 -7.39 4.05
CA ARG A 101 3.92 -6.52 2.88
C ARG A 101 4.25 -7.31 1.64
N THR A 102 3.37 -7.22 0.66
CA THR A 102 3.42 -8.00 -0.58
C THR A 102 3.31 -7.08 -1.77
N ALA A 103 4.12 -7.32 -2.81
CA ALA A 103 4.00 -6.67 -4.11
C ALA A 103 4.35 -7.67 -5.22
N ILE A 104 4.00 -7.33 -6.45
CA ILE A 104 4.44 -8.07 -7.63
C ILE A 104 5.60 -7.31 -8.25
N ASN A 105 6.64 -8.00 -8.66
CA ASN A 105 7.70 -7.38 -9.42
C ASN A 105 7.17 -6.92 -10.78
N SER A 106 7.10 -5.61 -10.95
CA SER A 106 6.60 -4.94 -12.16
C SER A 106 7.71 -4.46 -13.10
N ILE A 107 8.98 -4.74 -12.80
CA ILE A 107 10.12 -4.35 -13.63
C ILE A 107 10.16 -5.25 -14.86
N VAL A 108 9.93 -4.69 -16.04
CA VAL A 108 9.81 -5.41 -17.32
C VAL A 108 11.13 -5.45 -18.07
N GLU A 109 11.87 -4.35 -18.07
CA GLU A 109 13.03 -4.14 -18.95
C GLU A 109 14.23 -5.02 -18.59
N THR A 110 14.34 -5.41 -17.32
CA THR A 110 15.44 -6.18 -16.79
C THR A 110 15.00 -6.99 -15.56
N HIS A 111 15.88 -7.87 -15.06
CA HIS A 111 15.69 -8.43 -13.73
C HIS A 111 16.10 -7.41 -12.65
N ALA A 112 15.65 -7.66 -11.43
CA ALA A 112 16.16 -6.97 -10.25
C ALA A 112 16.83 -7.98 -9.31
N ASN A 113 17.58 -7.48 -8.34
CA ASN A 113 18.09 -8.26 -7.22
C ASN A 113 17.41 -7.83 -5.92
N LEU A 114 17.47 -8.64 -4.88
CA LEU A 114 16.77 -8.42 -3.62
C LEU A 114 17.70 -8.55 -2.42
N ASN A 115 17.35 -7.85 -1.34
CA ASN A 115 17.98 -8.08 -0.04
C ASN A 115 17.40 -9.32 0.67
N GLN A 116 18.04 -9.75 1.76
CA GLN A 116 17.64 -10.94 2.53
C GLN A 116 16.29 -10.81 3.26
N HIS A 117 15.72 -9.62 3.34
CA HIS A 117 14.45 -9.35 4.04
C HIS A 117 13.22 -9.53 3.14
N VAL A 118 13.45 -9.79 1.85
CA VAL A 118 12.39 -9.99 0.86
C VAL A 118 12.45 -11.41 0.30
N CYS A 119 11.34 -12.12 0.37
CA CYS A 119 11.16 -13.44 -0.21
C CYS A 119 10.62 -13.34 -1.64
N ILE A 120 11.21 -14.10 -2.54
CA ILE A 120 10.71 -14.35 -3.90
C ILE A 120 9.76 -15.54 -3.84
N ILE A 121 8.56 -15.38 -4.36
CA ILE A 121 7.60 -16.45 -4.60
C ILE A 121 7.33 -16.47 -6.09
N ARG A 122 8.01 -17.38 -6.81
CA ARG A 122 7.85 -17.54 -8.26
C ARG A 122 6.91 -18.68 -8.56
N LEU A 123 5.79 -18.37 -9.18
CA LEU A 123 4.79 -19.38 -9.51
C LEU A 123 5.21 -20.20 -10.72
N LYS A 124 4.64 -21.40 -10.83
CA LYS A 124 4.68 -22.20 -12.05
C LYS A 124 3.80 -21.53 -13.12
N LYS A 125 4.01 -21.87 -14.39
CA LYS A 125 3.30 -21.24 -15.53
C LYS A 125 1.79 -21.44 -15.52
N GLU A 126 1.32 -22.50 -14.87
CA GLU A 126 -0.10 -22.83 -14.71
C GLU A 126 -0.83 -21.96 -13.68
N TYR A 127 -0.12 -21.08 -13.00
CA TYR A 127 -0.67 -20.24 -11.93
C TYR A 127 -0.43 -18.76 -12.22
N TYR A 128 -1.49 -17.97 -12.16
CA TYR A 128 -1.41 -16.55 -12.48
C TYR A 128 -0.93 -15.75 -11.27
N TYR A 129 0.28 -15.22 -11.36
CA TYR A 129 0.97 -14.52 -10.26
C TYR A 129 0.13 -13.43 -9.60
N ASN A 130 -0.66 -12.69 -10.39
CA ASN A 130 -1.45 -11.57 -9.89
C ASN A 130 -2.60 -12.02 -8.98
N PHE A 131 -3.23 -13.17 -9.28
CA PHE A 131 -4.21 -13.79 -8.39
C PHE A 131 -3.59 -14.07 -7.01
N PHE A 132 -2.40 -14.64 -6.97
CA PHE A 132 -1.72 -14.99 -5.71
C PHE A 132 -1.21 -13.76 -4.97
N GLY A 133 -0.72 -12.74 -5.67
CA GLY A 133 -0.36 -11.44 -5.09
C GLY A 133 -1.56 -10.82 -4.38
N GLN A 134 -2.69 -10.75 -5.04
CA GLN A 134 -3.95 -10.23 -4.47
C GLN A 134 -4.48 -11.10 -3.33
N TYR A 135 -4.36 -12.44 -3.45
CA TYR A 135 -4.73 -13.33 -2.35
C TYR A 135 -3.93 -13.04 -1.08
N LEU A 136 -2.61 -12.88 -1.17
CA LEU A 136 -1.76 -12.57 -0.02
C LEU A 136 -2.09 -11.21 0.60
N LEU A 137 -2.55 -10.24 -0.18
CA LEU A 137 -3.03 -8.93 0.28
C LEU A 137 -4.40 -8.99 0.95
N SER A 138 -5.21 -10.02 0.67
CA SER A 138 -6.53 -10.19 1.24
C SER A 138 -6.48 -10.42 2.76
N ARG A 139 -7.62 -10.19 3.44
CA ARG A 139 -7.75 -10.47 4.88
C ARG A 139 -7.39 -11.93 5.22
N LYS A 140 -7.80 -12.90 4.36
CA LYS A 140 -7.47 -14.33 4.54
C LYS A 140 -5.97 -14.58 4.39
N GLY A 141 -5.35 -14.00 3.36
CA GLY A 141 -3.90 -14.10 3.12
C GLY A 141 -3.08 -13.49 4.26
N LYS A 142 -3.39 -12.27 4.65
CA LYS A 142 -2.72 -11.58 5.77
C LYS A 142 -2.83 -12.36 7.08
N ARG A 143 -4.01 -12.91 7.38
CA ARG A 143 -4.20 -13.76 8.57
C ARG A 143 -3.34 -15.02 8.52
N LYS A 144 -3.25 -15.70 7.37
CA LYS A 144 -2.40 -16.90 7.22
C LYS A 144 -0.91 -16.55 7.39
N ILE A 145 -0.46 -15.45 6.82
CA ILE A 145 0.91 -14.96 6.99
C ILE A 145 1.17 -14.65 8.47
N PHE A 146 0.27 -13.97 9.15
CA PHE A 146 0.38 -13.65 10.57
C PHE A 146 0.49 -14.92 11.45
N LEU A 147 -0.37 -15.92 11.19
CA LEU A 147 -0.36 -17.19 11.94
C LEU A 147 0.87 -18.07 11.61
N ALA A 148 1.51 -17.87 10.48
CA ALA A 148 2.71 -18.58 10.07
C ALA A 148 4.00 -17.96 10.62
N GLN A 149 3.92 -16.81 11.29
CA GLN A 149 5.08 -16.22 11.97
C GLN A 149 5.46 -17.09 13.16
N SER A 150 6.68 -17.58 13.18
CA SER A 150 7.20 -18.35 14.32
C SER A 150 7.33 -17.43 15.54
N GLY A 151 6.59 -17.77 16.60
CA GLY A 151 6.69 -17.11 17.90
C GLY A 151 8.05 -17.40 18.56
N GLY A 152 8.94 -16.43 18.51
CA GLY A 152 10.26 -16.47 19.15
C GLY A 152 10.83 -15.06 19.24
N SER A 153 12.01 -14.90 19.82
CA SER A 153 12.69 -13.60 20.04
C SER A 153 13.01 -12.81 18.74
N ARG A 154 12.77 -13.39 17.58
CA ARG A 154 12.88 -12.72 16.27
C ARG A 154 11.64 -13.04 15.45
N GLU A 155 10.76 -12.05 15.32
CA GLU A 155 9.64 -12.13 14.38
C GLU A 155 10.17 -12.31 12.96
N GLY A 156 9.72 -13.39 12.28
CA GLY A 156 10.12 -13.71 10.92
C GLY A 156 9.30 -14.84 10.33
N LEU A 157 9.28 -14.89 9.00
CA LEU A 157 8.69 -15.98 8.23
C LEU A 157 9.83 -16.80 7.61
N ASN A 158 9.87 -18.10 7.87
CA ASN A 158 10.78 -18.97 7.15
C ASN A 158 10.15 -19.53 5.86
N PHE A 159 10.97 -20.00 4.93
CA PHE A 159 10.52 -20.48 3.62
C PHE A 159 9.62 -21.70 3.72
N LYS A 160 9.82 -22.56 4.72
CA LYS A 160 8.99 -23.76 4.94
C LYS A 160 7.59 -23.38 5.35
N GLU A 161 7.44 -22.38 6.20
CA GLU A 161 6.14 -21.83 6.59
C GLU A 161 5.42 -21.20 5.42
N ILE A 162 6.14 -20.39 4.60
CA ILE A 162 5.58 -19.80 3.38
C ILE A 162 5.14 -20.92 2.41
N ALA A 163 5.96 -21.94 2.21
CA ALA A 163 5.62 -23.07 1.34
C ALA A 163 4.39 -23.87 1.84
N ASN A 164 4.16 -23.92 3.14
CA ASN A 164 3.04 -24.60 3.75
C ASN A 164 1.75 -23.79 3.80
N LEU A 165 1.78 -22.51 3.41
CA LEU A 165 0.54 -21.70 3.33
C LEU A 165 -0.46 -22.38 2.39
N LYS A 166 -1.62 -22.71 2.92
CA LYS A 166 -2.72 -23.31 2.17
C LYS A 166 -3.53 -22.22 1.49
N ILE A 167 -3.70 -22.31 0.20
CA ILE A 167 -4.41 -21.32 -0.62
C ILE A 167 -5.52 -22.01 -1.38
N PHE A 168 -6.73 -21.49 -1.29
CA PHE A 168 -7.81 -21.88 -2.20
C PHE A 168 -7.62 -21.15 -3.52
N THR A 169 -7.52 -21.91 -4.59
CA THR A 169 -7.29 -21.40 -5.95
C THR A 169 -8.27 -22.03 -6.94
N PRO A 170 -8.77 -21.24 -7.90
CA PRO A 170 -9.47 -21.80 -9.04
C PRO A 170 -8.59 -22.83 -9.75
N THR A 171 -9.19 -23.89 -10.24
CA THR A 171 -8.50 -24.90 -11.06
C THR A 171 -8.28 -24.41 -12.48
N ILE A 172 -9.09 -23.47 -12.96
CA ILE A 172 -9.05 -22.90 -14.30
C ILE A 172 -8.14 -21.66 -14.30
N PHE A 173 -7.11 -21.66 -15.15
CA PHE A 173 -6.13 -20.56 -15.23
C PHE A 173 -6.78 -19.22 -15.63
N GLU A 174 -7.74 -19.26 -16.56
CA GLU A 174 -8.47 -18.09 -17.04
C GLU A 174 -9.29 -17.43 -15.92
N GLU A 175 -9.81 -18.20 -14.97
CA GLU A 175 -10.49 -17.66 -13.80
C GLU A 175 -9.50 -16.91 -12.89
N GLN A 176 -8.33 -17.49 -12.65
CA GLN A 176 -7.25 -16.81 -11.89
C GLN A 176 -6.85 -15.51 -12.59
N GLN A 177 -6.70 -15.53 -13.91
CA GLN A 177 -6.39 -14.34 -14.70
C GLN A 177 -7.48 -13.26 -14.57
N LYS A 178 -8.74 -13.66 -14.71
CA LYS A 178 -9.89 -12.74 -14.64
C LYS A 178 -9.94 -12.04 -13.29
N ILE A 179 -9.78 -12.79 -12.20
CA ILE A 179 -9.76 -12.26 -10.83
C ILE A 179 -8.55 -11.32 -10.62
N GLY A 180 -7.35 -11.79 -10.97
CA GLY A 180 -6.14 -10.99 -10.80
C GLY A 180 -6.16 -9.69 -11.60
N GLN A 181 -6.60 -9.73 -12.86
CA GLN A 181 -6.74 -8.55 -13.71
C GLN A 181 -7.80 -7.57 -13.19
N PHE A 182 -8.91 -8.07 -12.67
CA PHE A 182 -9.95 -7.23 -12.08
C PHE A 182 -9.39 -6.39 -10.93
N PHE A 183 -8.70 -7.01 -9.97
CA PHE A 183 -8.11 -6.28 -8.86
C PHE A 183 -6.98 -5.35 -9.30
N SER A 184 -6.15 -5.76 -10.27
CA SER A 184 -5.12 -4.86 -10.81
C SER A 184 -5.69 -3.61 -11.46
N LYS A 185 -6.82 -3.73 -12.17
CA LYS A 185 -7.50 -2.56 -12.73
C LYS A 185 -8.03 -1.63 -11.64
N LEU A 186 -8.56 -2.18 -10.54
CA LEU A 186 -8.99 -1.36 -9.40
C LEU A 186 -7.79 -0.67 -8.73
N ASP A 187 -6.68 -1.39 -8.53
CA ASP A 187 -5.45 -0.80 -7.98
C ASP A 187 -4.94 0.35 -8.85
N GLN A 188 -4.94 0.19 -10.19
CA GLN A 188 -4.58 1.25 -11.14
C GLN A 188 -5.52 2.45 -11.06
N GLN A 189 -6.82 2.22 -10.93
CA GLN A 189 -7.80 3.30 -10.81
C GLN A 189 -7.60 4.07 -9.49
N ILE A 190 -7.36 3.37 -8.39
CA ILE A 190 -7.06 3.98 -7.09
C ILE A 190 -5.81 4.87 -7.22
N GLU A 191 -4.75 4.37 -7.85
CA GLU A 191 -3.51 5.13 -8.04
C GLU A 191 -3.72 6.41 -8.87
N LEU A 192 -4.52 6.33 -9.94
CA LEU A 192 -4.85 7.50 -10.76
C LEU A 192 -5.65 8.55 -9.96
N GLU A 193 -6.59 8.13 -9.12
CA GLU A 193 -7.35 9.05 -8.28
C GLU A 193 -6.48 9.66 -7.16
N GLU A 194 -5.53 8.89 -6.60
CA GLU A 194 -4.54 9.42 -5.65
C GLU A 194 -3.66 10.50 -6.30
N GLN A 195 -3.15 10.26 -7.52
CA GLN A 195 -2.35 11.25 -8.27
C GLN A 195 -3.16 12.50 -8.60
N LYS A 196 -4.42 12.34 -9.01
CA LYS A 196 -5.33 13.46 -9.28
C LYS A 196 -5.58 14.30 -8.02
N LEU A 197 -5.79 13.64 -6.88
CA LEU A 197 -5.97 14.32 -5.60
C LEU A 197 -4.72 15.14 -5.24
N GLU A 198 -3.53 14.58 -5.41
CA GLU A 198 -2.27 15.28 -5.15
C GLU A 198 -2.12 16.53 -6.04
N LEU A 199 -2.41 16.40 -7.34
CA LEU A 199 -2.38 17.53 -8.29
C LEU A 199 -3.37 18.62 -7.89
N LEU A 200 -4.59 18.26 -7.49
CA LEU A 200 -5.60 19.23 -7.02
C LEU A 200 -5.14 19.94 -5.73
N GLN A 201 -4.49 19.23 -4.81
CA GLN A 201 -3.92 19.83 -3.60
C GLN A 201 -2.80 20.83 -3.94
N GLN A 202 -1.91 20.49 -4.88
CA GLN A 202 -0.86 21.38 -5.37
C GLN A 202 -1.47 22.61 -6.06
N GLN A 203 -2.47 22.43 -6.90
CA GLN A 203 -3.20 23.50 -7.57
C GLN A 203 -3.86 24.45 -6.56
N LYS A 204 -4.57 23.88 -5.58
CA LYS A 204 -5.16 24.66 -4.46
C LYS A 204 -4.11 25.51 -3.75
N LYS A 205 -2.98 24.91 -3.40
CA LYS A 205 -1.87 25.63 -2.74
C LYS A 205 -1.34 26.77 -3.61
N CYS A 206 -1.15 26.53 -4.90
CA CYS A 206 -0.69 27.55 -5.86
C CYS A 206 -1.68 28.71 -5.96
N TYR A 207 -2.99 28.44 -6.10
CA TYR A 207 -4.00 29.49 -6.15
C TYR A 207 -4.10 30.29 -4.86
N ILE A 208 -4.03 29.64 -3.71
CA ILE A 208 -3.99 30.34 -2.41
C ILE A 208 -2.82 31.33 -2.39
N GLN A 209 -1.61 30.88 -2.76
CA GLN A 209 -0.44 31.76 -2.78
C GLN A 209 -0.63 32.94 -3.73
N LYS A 210 -1.05 32.68 -4.98
CA LYS A 210 -1.21 33.73 -6.01
C LYS A 210 -2.33 34.74 -5.69
N ILE A 211 -3.43 34.27 -5.08
CA ILE A 211 -4.52 35.17 -4.69
C ILE A 211 -4.09 36.06 -3.51
N PHE A 212 -3.50 35.47 -2.47
CA PHE A 212 -3.10 36.25 -1.30
C PHE A 212 -1.84 37.11 -1.52
N SER A 213 -0.99 36.79 -2.51
CA SER A 213 0.07 37.69 -2.99
C SER A 213 -0.45 38.76 -3.97
N GLN A 214 -1.70 38.70 -4.37
CA GLN A 214 -2.34 39.56 -5.37
C GLN A 214 -1.78 39.42 -6.80
N GLU A 215 -1.00 38.36 -7.07
CA GLU A 215 -0.55 38.01 -8.43
C GLU A 215 -1.71 37.57 -9.31
N LEU A 216 -2.68 36.90 -8.71
CA LEU A 216 -3.94 36.49 -9.35
C LEU A 216 -5.10 37.23 -8.66
N ARG A 217 -5.87 37.97 -9.45
CA ARG A 217 -7.06 38.67 -8.97
C ARG A 217 -8.26 38.33 -9.84
N PHE A 218 -9.41 38.22 -9.18
CA PHE A 218 -10.68 38.05 -9.91
C PHE A 218 -11.07 39.35 -10.63
N LYS A 219 -11.86 39.19 -11.66
CA LYS A 219 -12.46 40.28 -12.42
C LYS A 219 -13.98 40.20 -12.26
N ASP A 220 -14.65 41.31 -12.45
CA ASP A 220 -16.10 41.36 -12.56
C ASP A 220 -16.61 40.81 -13.90
N GLU A 221 -17.92 40.77 -14.11
CA GLU A 221 -18.55 40.29 -15.35
C GLU A 221 -18.20 41.16 -16.57
N GLU A 222 -17.78 42.40 -16.37
CA GLU A 222 -17.37 43.35 -17.42
C GLU A 222 -15.87 43.23 -17.74
N GLY A 223 -15.13 42.39 -17.02
CA GLY A 223 -13.70 42.17 -17.23
C GLY A 223 -12.78 43.12 -16.46
N ASN A 224 -13.31 43.99 -15.61
CA ASN A 224 -12.55 44.92 -14.79
C ASN A 224 -12.04 44.26 -13.51
N TYR A 225 -10.86 44.68 -13.04
CA TYR A 225 -10.35 44.23 -11.75
C TYR A 225 -11.08 44.91 -10.58
N TYR A 226 -11.45 44.12 -9.57
CA TYR A 226 -11.95 44.67 -8.31
C TYR A 226 -10.94 45.62 -7.69
N LYS A 227 -11.38 46.54 -6.80
CA LYS A 227 -10.51 47.47 -6.08
C LYS A 227 -9.40 46.73 -5.33
N GLY A 228 -8.26 47.38 -5.16
CA GLY A 228 -7.13 46.84 -4.41
C GLY A 228 -7.49 46.50 -2.96
N TRP A 229 -6.80 45.52 -2.40
CA TRP A 229 -7.01 45.12 -1.00
C TRP A 229 -6.43 46.19 -0.05
N ASN A 230 -7.19 46.53 0.98
CA ASN A 230 -6.77 47.45 2.03
C ASN A 230 -6.19 46.65 3.21
N LYS A 231 -5.03 47.08 3.69
CA LYS A 231 -4.44 46.50 4.90
C LYS A 231 -5.21 47.02 6.12
N LYS A 232 -5.74 46.08 6.92
CA LYS A 232 -6.40 46.36 8.20
C LYS A 232 -5.76 45.52 9.30
N GLN A 233 -5.88 45.98 10.54
CA GLN A 233 -5.50 45.16 11.70
C GLN A 233 -6.67 44.24 12.06
N LEU A 234 -6.39 43.08 12.63
CA LEU A 234 -7.44 42.13 13.04
C LEU A 234 -8.44 42.78 14.00
N LYS A 235 -7.99 43.64 14.91
CA LYS A 235 -8.86 44.38 15.83
C LYS A 235 -9.87 45.30 15.12
N ASP A 236 -9.60 45.71 13.87
CA ASP A 236 -10.50 46.60 13.11
C ASP A 236 -11.62 45.82 12.39
N VAL A 237 -11.51 44.48 12.35
CA VAL A 237 -12.43 43.57 11.64
C VAL A 237 -13.02 42.47 12.52
N LEU A 238 -12.53 42.31 13.74
CA LEU A 238 -12.99 41.33 14.70
C LEU A 238 -13.44 41.99 15.99
N GLU A 239 -14.58 41.57 16.50
CA GLU A 239 -15.04 41.88 17.86
C GLU A 239 -14.64 40.74 18.80
N PHE A 240 -14.02 41.11 19.91
CA PHE A 240 -13.73 40.15 20.97
C PHE A 240 -14.98 39.89 21.78
N SER A 241 -15.45 38.65 21.80
CA SER A 241 -16.57 38.21 22.63
C SER A 241 -16.09 37.27 23.74
N ASN A 242 -16.39 37.63 24.98
CA ASN A 242 -16.09 36.81 26.16
C ASN A 242 -17.39 36.36 26.83
N LYS A 243 -18.41 36.04 26.04
CA LYS A 243 -19.67 35.49 26.57
C LYS A 243 -19.43 34.07 27.09
N ARG A 244 -19.78 33.85 28.35
CA ARG A 244 -19.75 32.52 28.97
C ARG A 244 -21.15 31.92 28.91
N THR A 245 -21.23 30.61 28.81
CA THR A 245 -22.47 29.86 28.97
C THR A 245 -22.96 30.00 30.41
N ILE A 246 -24.26 30.21 30.58
CA ILE A 246 -24.90 30.35 31.91
C ILE A 246 -25.33 28.98 32.41
N ASN A 247 -25.75 28.10 31.49
CA ASN A 247 -26.20 26.74 31.80
C ASN A 247 -25.22 25.69 31.25
N GLU A 248 -25.08 24.58 31.96
CA GLU A 248 -24.35 23.43 31.47
C GLU A 248 -25.00 22.87 30.18
N ASN A 249 -24.19 22.52 29.18
CA ASN A 249 -24.62 21.99 27.88
C ASN A 249 -25.45 22.95 27.00
N GLU A 250 -25.43 24.23 27.24
CA GLU A 250 -26.12 25.23 26.40
C GLU A 250 -25.55 25.25 24.97
N TYR A 251 -24.24 25.04 24.82
CA TYR A 251 -23.53 24.96 23.53
C TYR A 251 -22.58 23.78 23.50
N PRO A 252 -22.34 23.16 22.30
CA PRO A 252 -21.37 22.09 22.17
C PRO A 252 -19.97 22.61 22.46
N VAL A 253 -19.23 21.89 23.27
CA VAL A 253 -17.81 22.20 23.54
C VAL A 253 -16.96 21.69 22.39
N LEU A 254 -16.22 22.59 21.74
CA LEU A 254 -15.31 22.29 20.64
C LEU A 254 -13.86 22.30 21.13
N THR A 255 -13.05 21.43 20.55
CA THR A 255 -11.60 21.42 20.73
C THR A 255 -10.88 21.53 19.39
N SER A 256 -9.72 22.17 19.39
CA SER A 256 -8.88 22.25 18.20
C SER A 256 -8.13 20.93 17.99
N SER A 257 -8.11 20.45 16.77
CA SER A 257 -7.36 19.28 16.34
C SER A 257 -6.59 19.55 15.04
N ARG A 258 -5.78 18.60 14.60
CA ARG A 258 -5.12 18.68 13.28
C ARG A 258 -6.13 18.70 12.11
N GLN A 259 -7.36 18.26 12.34
CA GLN A 259 -8.45 18.24 11.35
C GLN A 259 -9.34 19.47 11.42
N GLY A 260 -9.05 20.43 12.32
CA GLY A 260 -9.86 21.60 12.60
C GLY A 260 -10.60 21.52 13.94
N LEU A 261 -11.71 22.29 14.08
CA LEU A 261 -12.56 22.25 15.26
C LEU A 261 -13.47 21.01 15.21
N ILE A 262 -13.41 20.21 16.26
CA ILE A 262 -14.25 19.01 16.43
C ILE A 262 -14.92 19.03 17.80
N LEU A 263 -15.99 18.26 17.97
CA LEU A 263 -16.62 18.11 19.29
C LEU A 263 -15.63 17.52 20.29
N GLN A 264 -15.54 18.12 21.46
CA GLN A 264 -14.64 17.64 22.52
C GLN A 264 -14.98 16.21 22.94
N SER A 265 -16.26 15.83 22.96
CA SER A 265 -16.71 14.47 23.20
C SER A 265 -16.16 13.46 22.19
N ASP A 266 -16.03 13.84 20.93
CA ASP A 266 -15.49 12.97 19.88
C ASP A 266 -13.98 12.86 19.96
N TYR A 267 -13.29 13.93 20.36
CA TYR A 267 -11.84 13.94 20.53
C TYR A 267 -11.36 13.03 21.67
N TYR A 268 -12.15 12.91 22.74
CA TYR A 268 -11.78 12.12 23.92
C TYR A 268 -12.37 10.70 23.94
N LYS A 269 -13.24 10.33 23.01
CA LYS A 269 -13.83 8.97 22.93
C LYS A 269 -12.80 7.84 22.90
N ASP A 270 -11.61 8.07 22.35
CA ASP A 270 -10.54 7.07 22.22
C ASP A 270 -9.47 7.14 23.32
N ARG A 271 -9.56 8.10 24.24
CA ARG A 271 -8.68 8.15 25.41
C ARG A 271 -9.33 7.39 26.56
N LYS A 272 -8.98 6.13 26.73
CA LYS A 272 -9.18 5.45 28.02
C LYS A 272 -8.50 6.29 29.09
N THR A 273 -9.28 6.95 29.92
CA THR A 273 -8.82 7.53 31.16
C THR A 273 -8.25 6.39 32.00
N PHE A 274 -6.93 6.33 32.11
CA PHE A 274 -6.30 5.55 33.16
C PHE A 274 -6.61 6.29 34.48
N ALA A 275 -7.55 5.72 35.24
CA ALA A 275 -7.75 6.06 36.66
C ALA A 275 -6.68 5.38 37.50
#